data_6fd55c2ec9cbb21a7912091cc6daf302
#
_entry.id   6fd55c2ec9cbb21a7912091cc6daf302
#
_cell.length_a   1.000
_cell.length_b   1.000
_cell.length_c   1.000
_cell.angle_alpha   90.00
_cell.angle_beta   90.00
_cell.angle_gamma   90.00
#
_symmetry.space_group_name_H-M   'P 1'
#
loop_
_entity.id
_entity.type
_entity.pdbx_description
1 polymer ?
#
loop_
_entity_poly.entity_id
_entity_poly.type
_entity_poly.pdbx_seq_one_letter_code
_entity_poly.pdbx_strand_id
1 'polypeptide(L)'
;MSNVTAEVQSSETGTNLGYKQELKRALTFKDLVIYGLITMLPIAPIQVYGMIAHETAGMVPIVYLVGVIAMVFTALSYSKMSNEFPIAGSVYSYVQRGLNPHVGFVTGWLIAVDYLMAPALLTAFSAMWLNSIFPAIPTPVIVFVFLAINTFVTARGISLTATTNKIFLFFEIAILLVFMGLAIKFVFIDGHGAGGFSLAPLFQADKIDIGFIASAASIAVLGFLGFDVISTLSEEVKNPGRTVGRATVSTLVLIGVIFMAQTYLAALAHPDYTNLDPDMAYFDIAREVGGEFLYYAFILIAVAAVGIANALAIQSAISRIIYSMSRDKLLPMSSFLGKIHPKYKTPFNATIFVGVASFFIAMFMPIETIIQLVNFGALTSFMVLNLSVFAYFFVKKRKRDMKGFINYCLLPWLGFLVIGFVWWGFDWKTFAVGTSWMVVGVILLAFKTKGFRQLPPTMRDL
;
A
#
# COMPACT_ATOMS: atom_id res chain seq x y z
N MET A 1 33.83 16.40 21.48
CA MET A 1 32.81 17.44 21.65
C MET A 1 31.74 17.44 20.56
N SER A 2 32.02 16.98 19.33
CA SER A 2 31.02 16.94 18.23
C SER A 2 29.91 15.88 18.36
N ASN A 3 30.13 14.78 19.08
CA ASN A 3 29.13 13.73 19.27
C ASN A 3 28.07 14.05 20.35
N VAL A 4 28.46 14.86 21.36
CA VAL A 4 27.55 15.25 22.45
C VAL A 4 26.53 16.28 21.96
N THR A 5 26.93 17.19 21.07
CA THR A 5 26.04 18.21 20.49
C THR A 5 25.01 17.60 19.53
N ALA A 6 25.33 16.50 18.81
CA ALA A 6 24.40 15.80 17.94
C ALA A 6 23.34 14.99 18.72
N GLU A 7 23.73 14.38 19.85
CA GLU A 7 22.78 13.68 20.75
C GLU A 7 21.85 14.65 21.50
N VAL A 8 22.35 15.83 21.90
CA VAL A 8 21.53 16.87 22.56
C VAL A 8 20.50 17.46 21.57
N GLN A 9 20.88 17.72 20.30
CA GLN A 9 19.95 18.21 19.30
C GLN A 9 18.90 17.16 18.90
N SER A 10 19.20 15.85 18.97
CA SER A 10 18.22 14.79 18.69
C SER A 10 17.22 14.57 19.82
N SER A 11 17.61 14.87 21.07
CA SER A 11 16.71 14.79 22.23
C SER A 11 15.75 16.00 22.33
N GLU A 12 16.18 17.19 21.89
CA GLU A 12 15.35 18.40 21.91
C GLU A 12 14.24 18.36 20.85
N THR A 13 14.45 17.73 19.67
CA THR A 13 13.41 17.62 18.63
C THR A 13 12.26 16.70 19.04
N GLY A 14 12.51 15.68 19.84
CA GLY A 14 11.47 14.76 20.33
C GLY A 14 10.59 15.37 21.43
N THR A 15 11.18 16.16 22.33
CA THR A 15 10.47 16.83 23.45
C THR A 15 9.54 17.94 22.99
N ASN A 16 9.87 18.64 21.89
CA ASN A 16 9.02 19.68 21.32
C ASN A 16 7.78 19.15 20.57
N LEU A 17 7.71 17.85 20.28
CA LEU A 17 6.59 17.23 19.58
C LEU A 17 5.58 16.51 20.50
N GLY A 18 5.80 16.54 21.84
CA GLY A 18 4.92 15.91 22.83
C GLY A 18 5.01 14.38 22.89
N TYR A 19 6.04 13.77 22.27
CA TYR A 19 6.26 12.31 22.29
C TYR A 19 7.57 11.97 23.00
N LYS A 20 7.50 10.94 23.88
CA LYS A 20 8.68 10.36 24.50
C LYS A 20 9.27 9.30 23.56
N GLN A 21 10.54 9.43 23.20
CA GLN A 21 11.25 8.45 22.36
C GLN A 21 11.42 7.14 23.15
N GLU A 22 10.68 6.09 22.80
CA GLU A 22 10.72 4.79 23.47
C GLU A 22 11.36 3.69 22.60
N LEU A 23 11.40 3.90 21.26
CA LEU A 23 11.89 2.91 20.31
C LEU A 23 13.38 3.10 20.01
N LYS A 24 14.11 1.97 19.85
CA LYS A 24 15.54 1.98 19.52
C LYS A 24 15.74 2.40 18.06
N ARG A 25 16.50 3.46 17.83
CA ARG A 25 16.90 3.91 16.48
C ARG A 25 18.00 3.03 15.91
N ALA A 26 17.61 2.03 15.10
CA ALA A 26 18.52 1.05 14.52
C ALA A 26 18.48 1.03 12.98
N LEU A 27 17.35 1.40 12.37
CA LEU A 27 17.10 1.25 10.94
C LEU A 27 17.90 2.24 10.09
N THR A 28 18.39 1.74 8.95
CA THR A 28 19.11 2.48 7.93
C THR A 28 18.25 2.74 6.69
N PHE A 29 18.76 3.53 5.74
CA PHE A 29 18.13 3.72 4.43
C PHE A 29 17.86 2.40 3.70
N LYS A 30 18.83 1.46 3.71
CA LYS A 30 18.68 0.15 3.07
C LYS A 30 17.57 -0.68 3.70
N ASP A 31 17.48 -0.67 5.03
CA ASP A 31 16.42 -1.40 5.74
C ASP A 31 15.04 -0.87 5.38
N LEU A 32 14.90 0.45 5.25
CA LEU A 32 13.64 1.08 4.84
C LEU A 32 13.26 0.75 3.40
N VAL A 33 14.23 0.73 2.47
CA VAL A 33 13.97 0.34 1.07
C VAL A 33 13.55 -1.14 1.00
N ILE A 34 14.24 -2.04 1.71
CA ILE A 34 13.87 -3.45 1.79
C ILE A 34 12.46 -3.61 2.37
N TYR A 35 12.15 -2.88 3.44
CA TYR A 35 10.83 -2.91 4.05
C TYR A 35 9.74 -2.41 3.10
N GLY A 36 10.01 -1.32 2.37
CA GLY A 36 9.10 -0.81 1.34
C GLY A 36 8.88 -1.79 0.18
N LEU A 37 9.95 -2.50 -0.26
CA LEU A 37 9.80 -3.56 -1.26
C LEU A 37 8.94 -4.73 -0.77
N ILE A 38 9.08 -5.11 0.51
CA ILE A 38 8.26 -6.15 1.13
C ILE A 38 6.78 -5.73 1.17
N THR A 39 6.50 -4.47 1.53
CA THR A 39 5.12 -3.98 1.68
C THR A 39 4.43 -3.69 0.35
N MET A 40 5.18 -3.23 -0.67
CA MET A 40 4.66 -2.95 -2.01
C MET A 40 4.62 -4.15 -2.95
N LEU A 41 5.28 -5.25 -2.59
CA LEU A 41 5.27 -6.52 -3.30
C LEU A 41 5.74 -6.42 -4.77
N PRO A 42 7.01 -6.75 -5.11
CA PRO A 42 7.54 -6.64 -6.48
C PRO A 42 6.72 -7.36 -7.55
N ILE A 43 5.97 -8.39 -7.18
CA ILE A 43 5.10 -9.18 -8.05
C ILE A 43 3.64 -8.71 -8.04
N ALA A 44 3.31 -7.56 -7.43
CA ALA A 44 1.93 -7.09 -7.30
C ALA A 44 1.13 -6.99 -8.62
N PRO A 45 1.72 -6.64 -9.78
CA PRO A 45 0.99 -6.64 -11.04
C PRO A 45 0.29 -7.94 -11.39
N ILE A 46 0.79 -9.09 -10.91
CA ILE A 46 0.17 -10.40 -11.16
C ILE A 46 -1.28 -10.45 -10.72
N GLN A 47 -1.61 -9.75 -9.64
CA GLN A 47 -2.94 -9.78 -9.02
C GLN A 47 -4.04 -9.20 -9.93
N VAL A 48 -3.69 -8.25 -10.77
CA VAL A 48 -4.65 -7.45 -11.53
C VAL A 48 -4.28 -7.29 -13.02
N TYR A 49 -3.24 -8.00 -13.49
CA TYR A 49 -2.74 -7.85 -14.85
C TYR A 49 -3.81 -8.10 -15.89
N GLY A 50 -4.55 -9.21 -15.78
CA GLY A 50 -5.60 -9.56 -16.74
C GLY A 50 -6.75 -8.56 -16.73
N MET A 51 -7.19 -8.13 -15.55
CA MET A 51 -8.23 -7.09 -15.42
C MET A 51 -7.81 -5.80 -16.15
N ILE A 52 -6.57 -5.33 -15.91
CA ILE A 52 -6.04 -4.13 -16.57
C ILE A 52 -5.88 -4.34 -18.07
N ALA A 53 -5.41 -5.52 -18.51
CA ALA A 53 -5.24 -5.83 -19.93
C ALA A 53 -6.56 -5.76 -20.71
N HIS A 54 -7.64 -6.30 -20.14
CA HIS A 54 -8.97 -6.20 -20.73
C HIS A 54 -9.50 -4.77 -20.78
N GLU A 55 -9.34 -4.01 -19.69
CA GLU A 55 -9.76 -2.61 -19.59
C GLU A 55 -9.00 -1.69 -20.55
N THR A 56 -7.75 -2.00 -20.89
CA THR A 56 -6.86 -1.10 -21.62
C THR A 56 -6.42 -1.60 -22.97
N ALA A 57 -7.14 -2.57 -23.54
CA ALA A 57 -6.77 -3.19 -24.82
C ALA A 57 -5.29 -3.65 -24.87
N GLY A 58 -4.79 -4.22 -23.76
CA GLY A 58 -3.43 -4.73 -23.63
C GLY A 58 -2.37 -3.67 -23.24
N MET A 59 -2.75 -2.39 -23.08
CA MET A 59 -1.82 -1.31 -22.74
C MET A 59 -1.52 -1.25 -21.22
N VAL A 60 -1.16 -2.38 -20.59
CA VAL A 60 -0.92 -2.48 -19.15
C VAL A 60 0.22 -1.59 -18.66
N PRO A 61 1.40 -1.53 -19.32
CA PRO A 61 2.54 -0.75 -18.81
C PRO A 61 2.27 0.75 -18.69
N ILE A 62 1.45 1.35 -19.60
CA ILE A 62 1.14 2.79 -19.50
C ILE A 62 0.30 3.10 -18.25
N VAL A 63 -0.54 2.17 -17.82
CA VAL A 63 -1.33 2.32 -16.62
C VAL A 63 -0.42 2.38 -15.37
N TYR A 64 0.59 1.52 -15.31
CA TYR A 64 1.60 1.58 -14.24
C TYR A 64 2.47 2.82 -14.32
N LEU A 65 2.74 3.37 -15.52
CA LEU A 65 3.40 4.66 -15.67
C LEU A 65 2.55 5.79 -15.07
N VAL A 66 1.25 5.82 -15.37
CA VAL A 66 0.32 6.80 -14.74
C VAL A 66 0.27 6.63 -13.24
N GLY A 67 0.19 5.38 -12.76
CA GLY A 67 0.20 5.04 -11.34
C GLY A 67 1.46 5.53 -10.62
N VAL A 68 2.65 5.28 -11.17
CA VAL A 68 3.90 5.74 -10.53
C VAL A 68 4.00 7.26 -10.52
N ILE A 69 3.58 7.94 -11.59
CA ILE A 69 3.57 9.40 -11.64
C ILE A 69 2.65 9.96 -10.55
N ALA A 70 1.43 9.41 -10.42
CA ALA A 70 0.48 9.81 -9.37
C ALA A 70 1.09 9.64 -7.97
N MET A 71 1.68 8.48 -7.70
CA MET A 71 2.22 8.14 -6.39
C MET A 71 3.51 8.88 -6.06
N VAL A 72 4.38 9.22 -7.04
CA VAL A 72 5.64 9.95 -6.80
C VAL A 72 5.36 11.33 -6.21
N PHE A 73 4.37 12.08 -6.69
CA PHE A 73 4.02 13.38 -6.11
C PHE A 73 3.56 13.23 -4.66
N THR A 74 2.80 12.18 -4.36
CA THR A 74 2.37 11.88 -2.99
C THR A 74 3.54 11.44 -2.12
N ALA A 75 4.46 10.60 -2.63
CA ALA A 75 5.68 10.24 -1.91
C ALA A 75 6.57 11.45 -1.60
N LEU A 76 6.64 12.44 -2.50
CA LEU A 76 7.29 13.71 -2.24
C LEU A 76 6.59 14.49 -1.12
N SER A 77 5.27 14.47 -1.06
CA SER A 77 4.50 15.07 0.04
C SER A 77 4.76 14.34 1.36
N TYR A 78 4.78 13.01 1.39
CA TYR A 78 5.24 12.20 2.53
C TYR A 78 6.64 12.58 2.97
N SER A 79 7.57 12.73 2.02
CA SER A 79 8.95 13.14 2.30
C SER A 79 9.03 14.50 2.99
N LYS A 80 8.19 15.48 2.59
CA LYS A 80 8.15 16.80 3.24
C LYS A 80 7.59 16.70 4.66
N MET A 81 6.51 15.94 4.84
CA MET A 81 5.86 15.78 6.14
C MET A 81 6.71 14.97 7.11
N SER A 82 7.36 13.88 6.68
CA SER A 82 8.27 13.09 7.51
C SER A 82 9.54 13.84 7.94
N ASN A 83 10.02 14.77 7.11
CA ASN A 83 11.10 15.68 7.47
C ASN A 83 10.72 16.68 8.58
N GLU A 84 9.49 17.17 8.53
CA GLU A 84 8.97 18.14 9.50
C GLU A 84 8.48 17.47 10.78
N PHE A 85 7.83 16.30 10.62
CA PHE A 85 7.25 15.52 11.70
C PHE A 85 7.79 14.08 11.64
N PRO A 86 8.97 13.81 12.20
CA PRO A 86 9.60 12.49 12.19
C PRO A 86 8.99 11.56 13.24
N ILE A 87 7.68 11.35 13.16
CA ILE A 87 6.87 10.55 14.09
C ILE A 87 6.18 9.41 13.34
N ALA A 88 5.93 8.31 14.02
CA ALA A 88 5.09 7.23 13.54
C ALA A 88 3.61 7.69 13.47
N GLY A 89 2.86 7.15 12.50
CA GLY A 89 1.44 7.45 12.37
C GLY A 89 1.00 7.79 10.95
N SER A 90 1.94 7.77 9.99
CA SER A 90 1.66 7.93 8.55
C SER A 90 0.77 9.16 8.26
N VAL A 91 -0.11 9.04 7.26
CA VAL A 91 -0.99 10.10 6.79
C VAL A 91 -1.84 10.73 7.90
N TYR A 92 -2.34 9.92 8.84
CA TYR A 92 -3.12 10.40 9.98
C TYR A 92 -2.41 11.52 10.74
N SER A 93 -1.19 11.23 11.22
CA SER A 93 -0.39 12.19 12.01
C SER A 93 0.00 13.43 11.20
N TYR A 94 0.28 13.25 9.92
CA TYR A 94 0.69 14.35 9.05
C TYR A 94 -0.46 15.31 8.74
N VAL A 95 -1.66 14.80 8.45
CA VAL A 95 -2.85 15.61 8.19
C VAL A 95 -3.33 16.29 9.47
N GLN A 96 -3.31 15.59 10.60
CA GLN A 96 -3.67 16.13 11.90
C GLN A 96 -2.85 17.38 12.25
N ARG A 97 -1.55 17.35 12.02
CA ARG A 97 -0.63 18.46 12.31
C ARG A 97 -0.56 19.52 11.20
N GLY A 98 -0.73 19.07 9.95
CA GLY A 98 -0.65 19.95 8.78
C GLY A 98 -1.91 20.80 8.56
N LEU A 99 -3.08 20.19 8.68
CA LEU A 99 -4.37 20.83 8.47
C LEU A 99 -5.12 21.05 9.80
N ASN A 100 -5.77 20.01 10.29
CA ASN A 100 -6.68 20.08 11.41
C ASN A 100 -6.85 18.69 12.06
N PRO A 101 -6.95 18.60 13.39
CA PRO A 101 -7.16 17.33 14.11
C PRO A 101 -8.39 16.54 13.65
N HIS A 102 -9.49 17.20 13.35
CA HIS A 102 -10.72 16.54 12.89
C HIS A 102 -10.54 15.92 11.49
N VAL A 103 -9.92 16.67 10.57
CA VAL A 103 -9.59 16.18 9.23
C VAL A 103 -8.59 15.01 9.33
N GLY A 104 -7.60 15.11 10.23
CA GLY A 104 -6.67 14.03 10.52
C GLY A 104 -7.38 12.74 10.93
N PHE A 105 -8.37 12.83 11.83
CA PHE A 105 -9.16 11.67 12.24
C PHE A 105 -9.89 11.03 11.06
N VAL A 106 -10.58 11.83 10.24
CA VAL A 106 -11.31 11.30 9.06
C VAL A 106 -10.34 10.65 8.06
N THR A 107 -9.18 11.26 7.85
CA THR A 107 -8.12 10.68 7.00
C THR A 107 -7.60 9.36 7.57
N GLY A 108 -7.37 9.29 8.88
CA GLY A 108 -7.00 8.05 9.58
C GLY A 108 -8.07 6.97 9.49
N TRP A 109 -9.35 7.34 9.54
CA TRP A 109 -10.47 6.44 9.36
C TRP A 109 -10.56 5.89 7.93
N LEU A 110 -10.29 6.73 6.93
CA LEU A 110 -10.26 6.33 5.52
C LEU A 110 -9.10 5.38 5.22
N ILE A 111 -7.89 5.67 5.66
CA ILE A 111 -6.75 4.77 5.45
C ILE A 111 -6.89 3.47 6.23
N ALA A 112 -7.63 3.47 7.36
CA ALA A 112 -7.84 2.24 8.12
C ALA A 112 -8.68 1.20 7.37
N VAL A 113 -9.56 1.60 6.43
CA VAL A 113 -10.30 0.63 5.61
C VAL A 113 -9.38 -0.09 4.63
N ASP A 114 -8.41 0.60 4.02
CA ASP A 114 -7.39 -0.02 3.20
C ASP A 114 -6.68 -1.14 3.98
N TYR A 115 -6.08 -0.80 5.11
CA TYR A 115 -5.37 -1.78 5.94
C TYR A 115 -6.26 -2.91 6.50
N LEU A 116 -7.55 -2.66 6.75
CA LEU A 116 -8.48 -3.68 7.26
C LEU A 116 -8.90 -4.67 6.16
N MET A 117 -9.10 -4.18 4.94
CA MET A 117 -9.53 -4.98 3.80
C MET A 117 -8.38 -5.78 3.17
N ALA A 118 -7.15 -5.25 3.21
CA ALA A 118 -6.02 -5.84 2.52
C ALA A 118 -5.68 -7.29 2.94
N PRO A 119 -5.68 -7.72 4.22
CA PRO A 119 -5.45 -9.13 4.55
C PRO A 119 -6.50 -10.08 3.96
N ALA A 120 -7.76 -9.63 3.86
CA ALA A 120 -8.83 -10.39 3.22
C ALA A 120 -8.58 -10.54 1.72
N LEU A 121 -8.23 -9.43 1.05
CA LEU A 121 -7.93 -9.39 -0.37
C LEU A 121 -6.75 -10.30 -0.73
N LEU A 122 -5.64 -10.17 -0.02
CA LEU A 122 -4.42 -10.91 -0.29
C LEU A 122 -4.61 -12.43 -0.07
N THR A 123 -5.36 -12.81 0.96
CA THR A 123 -5.68 -14.22 1.19
C THR A 123 -6.70 -14.75 0.18
N ALA A 124 -7.64 -13.92 -0.31
CA ALA A 124 -8.59 -14.31 -1.35
C ALA A 124 -7.87 -14.57 -2.70
N PHE A 125 -6.97 -13.68 -3.13
CA PHE A 125 -6.12 -13.92 -4.31
C PHE A 125 -5.32 -15.22 -4.19
N SER A 126 -4.62 -15.40 -3.05
CA SER A 126 -3.82 -16.61 -2.85
C SER A 126 -4.65 -17.87 -2.81
N ALA A 127 -5.86 -17.81 -2.27
CA ALA A 127 -6.78 -18.94 -2.24
C ALA A 127 -7.29 -19.28 -3.66
N MET A 128 -7.60 -18.29 -4.48
CA MET A 128 -8.02 -18.46 -5.87
C MET A 128 -6.90 -19.12 -6.69
N TRP A 129 -5.68 -18.62 -6.60
CA TRP A 129 -4.54 -19.19 -7.31
C TRP A 129 -4.17 -20.60 -6.83
N LEU A 130 -4.23 -20.85 -5.52
CA LEU A 130 -3.94 -22.20 -5.00
C LEU A 130 -5.05 -23.18 -5.40
N ASN A 131 -6.30 -22.75 -5.44
CA ASN A 131 -7.42 -23.58 -5.88
C ASN A 131 -7.31 -23.99 -7.37
N SER A 132 -6.68 -23.17 -8.23
CA SER A 132 -6.43 -23.52 -9.63
C SER A 132 -5.50 -24.73 -9.78
N ILE A 133 -4.57 -24.93 -8.81
CA ILE A 133 -3.68 -26.09 -8.77
C ILE A 133 -4.32 -27.27 -8.02
N PHE A 134 -5.06 -27.00 -6.96
CA PHE A 134 -5.68 -27.98 -6.08
C PHE A 134 -7.20 -27.79 -6.00
N PRO A 135 -7.97 -28.07 -7.08
CA PRO A 135 -9.43 -27.83 -7.12
C PRO A 135 -10.22 -28.62 -6.08
N ALA A 136 -9.64 -29.72 -5.54
CA ALA A 136 -10.25 -30.54 -4.50
C ALA A 136 -10.37 -29.82 -3.14
N ILE A 137 -9.60 -28.73 -2.90
CA ILE A 137 -9.62 -28.00 -1.65
C ILE A 137 -10.57 -26.80 -1.79
N PRO A 138 -11.66 -26.73 -1.04
CA PRO A 138 -12.59 -25.60 -1.13
C PRO A 138 -11.92 -24.28 -0.76
N THR A 139 -12.14 -23.23 -1.54
CA THR A 139 -11.57 -21.89 -1.34
C THR A 139 -11.74 -21.37 0.09
N PRO A 140 -12.91 -21.52 0.77
CA PRO A 140 -13.06 -21.10 2.16
C PRO A 140 -12.07 -21.76 3.13
N VAL A 141 -11.70 -23.02 2.87
CA VAL A 141 -10.72 -23.75 3.71
C VAL A 141 -9.34 -23.14 3.53
N ILE A 142 -8.96 -22.82 2.30
CA ILE A 142 -7.68 -22.18 1.99
C ILE A 142 -7.58 -20.82 2.68
N VAL A 143 -8.59 -19.97 2.51
CA VAL A 143 -8.67 -18.64 3.16
C VAL A 143 -8.56 -18.77 4.68
N PHE A 144 -9.32 -19.70 5.28
CA PHE A 144 -9.24 -19.94 6.72
C PHE A 144 -7.84 -20.34 7.20
N VAL A 145 -7.19 -21.25 6.49
CA VAL A 145 -5.84 -21.72 6.83
C VAL A 145 -4.83 -20.56 6.75
N PHE A 146 -4.84 -19.79 5.68
CA PHE A 146 -3.94 -18.63 5.54
C PHE A 146 -4.16 -17.60 6.65
N LEU A 147 -5.41 -17.21 6.90
CA LEU A 147 -5.72 -16.25 7.95
C LEU A 147 -5.40 -16.80 9.35
N ALA A 148 -5.61 -18.08 9.61
CA ALA A 148 -5.24 -18.71 10.87
C ALA A 148 -3.72 -18.69 11.10
N ILE A 149 -2.92 -19.01 10.08
CA ILE A 149 -1.45 -18.93 10.12
C ILE A 149 -1.02 -17.48 10.37
N ASN A 150 -1.52 -16.53 9.59
CA ASN A 150 -1.16 -15.13 9.69
C ASN A 150 -1.53 -14.56 11.07
N THR A 151 -2.74 -14.87 11.56
CA THR A 151 -3.20 -14.43 12.88
C THR A 151 -2.35 -15.02 14.00
N PHE A 152 -2.02 -16.31 13.92
CA PHE A 152 -1.19 -16.97 14.90
C PHE A 152 0.23 -16.40 14.97
N VAL A 153 0.87 -16.19 13.80
CA VAL A 153 2.22 -15.64 13.70
C VAL A 153 2.24 -14.19 14.20
N THR A 154 1.29 -13.37 13.75
CA THR A 154 1.16 -11.97 14.17
C THR A 154 0.90 -11.86 15.67
N ALA A 155 0.04 -12.71 16.24
CA ALA A 155 -0.26 -12.70 17.68
C ALA A 155 0.97 -13.05 18.54
N ARG A 156 1.91 -13.84 18.00
CA ARG A 156 3.15 -14.22 18.71
C ARG A 156 4.29 -13.21 18.61
N GLY A 157 4.25 -12.30 17.66
CA GLY A 157 5.18 -11.17 17.62
C GLY A 157 5.97 -10.96 16.33
N ILE A 158 6.40 -9.74 16.15
CA ILE A 158 6.95 -9.14 14.92
C ILE A 158 8.30 -9.68 14.47
N SER A 159 9.13 -10.19 15.36
CA SER A 159 10.47 -10.70 14.99
C SER A 159 10.42 -11.84 13.98
N LEU A 160 9.39 -12.68 14.08
CA LEU A 160 9.13 -13.76 13.11
C LEU A 160 8.73 -13.19 11.74
N THR A 161 7.91 -12.13 11.74
CA THR A 161 7.41 -11.46 10.53
C THR A 161 8.53 -10.88 9.69
N ALA A 162 9.47 -10.14 10.29
CA ALA A 162 10.56 -9.49 9.57
C ALA A 162 11.49 -10.48 8.86
N THR A 163 11.79 -11.60 9.48
CA THR A 163 12.64 -12.65 8.89
C THR A 163 11.91 -13.37 7.75
N THR A 164 10.67 -13.77 7.97
CA THR A 164 9.84 -14.45 6.97
C THR A 164 9.69 -13.59 5.72
N ASN A 165 9.37 -12.31 5.88
CA ASN A 165 9.18 -11.40 4.76
C ASN A 165 10.44 -11.19 3.91
N LYS A 166 11.64 -11.17 4.51
CA LYS A 166 12.91 -11.08 3.75
C LYS A 166 13.15 -12.33 2.90
N ILE A 167 12.80 -13.51 3.40
CA ILE A 167 12.95 -14.76 2.66
C ILE A 167 11.99 -14.75 1.45
N PHE A 168 10.75 -14.38 1.65
CA PHE A 168 9.78 -14.31 0.56
C PHE A 168 10.16 -13.25 -0.48
N LEU A 169 10.60 -12.05 -0.06
CA LEU A 169 11.10 -11.04 -0.99
C LEU A 169 12.23 -11.57 -1.89
N PHE A 170 13.13 -12.37 -1.33
CA PHE A 170 14.19 -13.00 -2.12
C PHE A 170 13.62 -13.92 -3.22
N PHE A 171 12.67 -14.80 -2.86
CA PHE A 171 12.04 -15.70 -3.82
C PHE A 171 11.19 -14.95 -4.86
N GLU A 172 10.47 -13.90 -4.46
CA GLU A 172 9.72 -13.03 -5.39
C GLU A 172 10.62 -12.41 -6.44
N ILE A 173 11.72 -11.78 -6.02
CA ILE A 173 12.66 -11.17 -6.94
C ILE A 173 13.33 -12.23 -7.83
N ALA A 174 13.68 -13.37 -7.28
CA ALA A 174 14.32 -14.44 -8.03
C ALA A 174 13.40 -14.97 -9.15
N ILE A 175 12.13 -15.31 -8.82
CA ILE A 175 11.19 -15.82 -9.83
C ILE A 175 10.86 -14.75 -10.88
N LEU A 176 10.75 -13.49 -10.46
CA LEU A 176 10.49 -12.38 -11.37
C LEU A 176 11.66 -12.19 -12.35
N LEU A 177 12.89 -12.25 -11.89
CA LEU A 177 14.08 -12.16 -12.76
C LEU A 177 14.17 -13.35 -13.72
N VAL A 178 13.81 -14.57 -13.27
CA VAL A 178 13.73 -15.74 -14.15
C VAL A 178 12.68 -15.53 -15.22
N PHE A 179 11.47 -15.09 -14.86
CA PHE A 179 10.41 -14.78 -15.82
C PHE A 179 10.87 -13.73 -16.84
N MET A 180 11.42 -12.59 -16.37
CA MET A 180 11.87 -11.52 -17.25
C MET A 180 12.98 -11.99 -18.21
N GLY A 181 13.93 -12.78 -17.71
CA GLY A 181 15.00 -13.35 -18.54
C GLY A 181 14.48 -14.30 -19.61
N LEU A 182 13.54 -15.17 -19.24
CA LEU A 182 12.90 -16.09 -20.20
C LEU A 182 11.98 -15.34 -21.17
N ALA A 183 11.24 -14.32 -20.72
CA ALA A 183 10.42 -13.48 -21.62
C ALA A 183 11.27 -12.73 -22.65
N ILE A 184 12.42 -12.19 -22.24
CA ILE A 184 13.38 -11.58 -23.17
C ILE A 184 13.85 -12.62 -24.20
N LYS A 185 14.22 -13.83 -23.76
CA LYS A 185 14.62 -14.91 -24.68
C LYS A 185 13.48 -15.25 -25.64
N PHE A 186 12.27 -15.49 -25.12
CA PHE A 186 11.08 -15.88 -25.87
C PHE A 186 10.72 -14.89 -26.97
N VAL A 187 10.74 -13.58 -26.64
CA VAL A 187 10.33 -12.51 -27.56
C VAL A 187 11.45 -12.13 -28.54
N PHE A 188 12.68 -11.91 -28.04
CA PHE A 188 13.74 -11.29 -28.83
C PHE A 188 14.72 -12.28 -29.44
N ILE A 189 14.83 -13.50 -28.92
CA ILE A 189 15.75 -14.52 -29.45
C ILE A 189 14.96 -15.57 -30.24
N ASP A 190 13.88 -16.10 -29.64
CA ASP A 190 13.08 -17.15 -30.27
C ASP A 190 12.03 -16.58 -31.23
N GLY A 191 11.76 -15.26 -31.21
CA GLY A 191 10.84 -14.57 -32.15
C GLY A 191 9.36 -14.83 -31.91
N HIS A 192 8.99 -15.26 -30.71
CA HIS A 192 7.60 -15.54 -30.35
C HIS A 192 6.87 -14.27 -29.84
N GLY A 193 5.57 -14.39 -29.60
CA GLY A 193 4.74 -13.27 -29.15
C GLY A 193 4.77 -12.11 -30.13
N ALA A 194 5.18 -10.93 -29.73
CA ALA A 194 5.38 -9.76 -30.60
C ALA A 194 6.58 -9.90 -31.57
N GLY A 195 7.43 -10.91 -31.39
CA GLY A 195 8.60 -11.17 -32.22
C GLY A 195 9.69 -10.09 -32.15
N GLY A 196 9.65 -9.19 -31.18
CA GLY A 196 10.60 -8.11 -30.97
C GLY A 196 10.02 -6.90 -30.25
N PHE A 197 10.66 -5.76 -30.43
CA PHE A 197 10.24 -4.51 -29.82
C PHE A 197 8.92 -4.01 -30.44
N SER A 198 7.92 -3.68 -29.62
CA SER A 198 6.65 -3.10 -30.04
C SER A 198 6.24 -1.97 -29.09
N LEU A 199 5.68 -0.90 -29.64
CA LEU A 199 5.07 0.18 -28.86
C LEU A 199 3.59 -0.09 -28.48
N ALA A 200 2.97 -1.13 -29.06
CA ALA A 200 1.56 -1.43 -28.83
C ALA A 200 1.19 -1.58 -27.34
N PRO A 201 2.02 -2.20 -26.48
CA PRO A 201 1.71 -2.27 -25.04
C PRO A 201 1.77 -0.91 -24.32
N LEU A 202 2.43 0.09 -24.91
CA LEU A 202 2.56 1.43 -24.34
C LEU A 202 1.56 2.41 -24.93
N PHE A 203 1.26 2.31 -26.21
CA PHE A 203 0.41 3.28 -26.90
C PHE A 203 -0.22 2.71 -28.17
N GLN A 204 -1.54 2.76 -28.27
CA GLN A 204 -2.32 2.45 -29.46
C GLN A 204 -3.27 3.64 -29.72
N ALA A 205 -2.97 4.45 -30.74
CA ALA A 205 -3.66 5.72 -31.00
C ALA A 205 -5.15 5.57 -31.30
N ASP A 206 -5.54 4.45 -31.87
CA ASP A 206 -6.92 4.10 -32.25
C ASP A 206 -7.75 3.54 -31.06
N LYS A 207 -7.10 3.15 -29.96
CA LYS A 207 -7.74 2.49 -28.82
C LYS A 207 -7.59 3.28 -27.52
N ILE A 208 -6.72 4.30 -27.48
CA ILE A 208 -6.47 5.04 -26.26
C ILE A 208 -7.66 5.93 -25.90
N ASP A 209 -8.18 5.74 -24.71
CA ASP A 209 -9.23 6.57 -24.13
C ASP A 209 -8.81 7.01 -22.71
N ILE A 210 -8.98 8.30 -22.42
CA ILE A 210 -8.57 8.87 -21.14
C ILE A 210 -9.39 8.29 -19.99
N GLY A 211 -10.68 8.01 -20.24
CA GLY A 211 -11.59 7.46 -19.23
C GLY A 211 -11.17 6.04 -18.82
N PHE A 212 -10.86 5.17 -19.77
CA PHE A 212 -10.43 3.82 -19.41
C PHE A 212 -9.04 3.78 -18.79
N ILE A 213 -8.14 4.70 -19.15
CA ILE A 213 -6.84 4.82 -18.45
C ILE A 213 -7.06 5.21 -17.00
N ALA A 214 -7.99 6.12 -16.69
CA ALA A 214 -8.30 6.49 -15.31
C ALA A 214 -8.90 5.30 -14.54
N SER A 215 -9.84 4.55 -15.15
CA SER A 215 -10.44 3.35 -14.57
C SER A 215 -9.37 2.28 -14.29
N ALA A 216 -8.57 1.92 -15.27
CA ALA A 216 -7.51 0.94 -15.11
C ALA A 216 -6.44 1.38 -14.11
N ALA A 217 -6.07 2.68 -14.08
CA ALA A 217 -5.14 3.21 -13.10
C ALA A 217 -5.71 3.12 -11.67
N SER A 218 -7.03 3.23 -11.51
CA SER A 218 -7.69 3.05 -10.21
C SER A 218 -7.55 1.61 -9.67
N ILE A 219 -7.38 0.63 -10.55
CA ILE A 219 -7.09 -0.77 -10.18
C ILE A 219 -5.58 -0.95 -9.94
N ALA A 220 -4.74 -0.45 -10.85
CA ALA A 220 -3.28 -0.61 -10.80
C ALA A 220 -2.62 0.03 -9.58
N VAL A 221 -3.24 1.07 -9.01
CA VAL A 221 -2.78 1.74 -7.79
C VAL A 221 -2.63 0.78 -6.62
N LEU A 222 -3.42 -0.31 -6.57
CA LEU A 222 -3.29 -1.36 -5.57
C LEU A 222 -1.83 -1.82 -5.40
N GLY A 223 -1.10 -2.01 -6.51
CA GLY A 223 0.30 -2.45 -6.47
C GLY A 223 1.27 -1.43 -5.87
N PHE A 224 0.90 -0.15 -5.82
CA PHE A 224 1.72 0.89 -5.22
C PHE A 224 1.43 1.14 -3.74
N LEU A 225 0.34 0.60 -3.19
CA LEU A 225 0.02 0.77 -1.78
C LEU A 225 1.07 0.10 -0.89
N GLY A 226 1.34 0.70 0.26
CA GLY A 226 2.37 0.24 1.17
C GLY A 226 3.66 1.08 1.19
N PHE A 227 3.89 2.02 0.24
CA PHE A 227 5.02 2.94 0.32
C PHE A 227 4.92 3.87 1.54
N ASP A 228 3.73 4.20 1.96
CA ASP A 228 3.43 5.05 3.11
C ASP A 228 3.76 4.37 4.44
N VAL A 229 3.74 3.04 4.48
CA VAL A 229 4.11 2.25 5.66
C VAL A 229 5.56 2.51 6.08
N ILE A 230 6.46 2.86 5.13
CA ILE A 230 7.84 3.26 5.44
C ILE A 230 7.86 4.42 6.46
N SER A 231 6.90 5.34 6.37
CA SER A 231 6.81 6.50 7.27
C SER A 231 6.46 6.11 8.71
N THR A 232 5.82 4.98 8.93
CA THR A 232 5.49 4.48 10.27
C THR A 232 6.73 4.04 11.07
N LEU A 233 7.83 3.76 10.38
CA LEU A 233 9.11 3.40 10.99
C LEU A 233 9.98 4.62 11.38
N SER A 234 9.47 5.83 11.23
CA SER A 234 10.25 7.07 11.43
C SER A 234 10.94 7.13 12.79
N GLU A 235 10.32 6.61 13.85
CA GLU A 235 10.89 6.62 15.21
C GLU A 235 12.02 5.59 15.41
N GLU A 236 12.13 4.59 14.54
CA GLU A 236 13.16 3.54 14.60
C GLU A 236 14.37 3.85 13.72
N VAL A 237 14.35 4.94 12.96
CA VAL A 237 15.40 5.33 12.01
C VAL A 237 16.47 6.20 12.70
N LYS A 238 17.74 5.95 12.41
CA LYS A 238 18.88 6.71 12.99
C LYS A 238 18.82 8.22 12.71
N ASN A 239 18.44 8.60 11.48
CA ASN A 239 18.27 9.99 11.06
C ASN A 239 16.93 10.12 10.30
N PRO A 240 15.79 10.18 11.01
CA PRO A 240 14.47 9.93 10.41
C PRO A 240 14.11 10.91 9.29
N GLY A 241 14.29 12.20 9.47
CA GLY A 241 13.81 13.22 8.55
C GLY A 241 14.12 12.91 7.07
N ARG A 242 15.37 13.15 6.64
CA ARG A 242 15.74 12.95 5.21
C ARG A 242 15.74 11.48 4.79
N THR A 243 16.06 10.56 5.69
CA THR A 243 16.22 9.13 5.37
C THR A 243 14.88 8.51 5.01
N VAL A 244 13.84 8.75 5.79
CA VAL A 244 12.49 8.22 5.54
C VAL A 244 11.96 8.70 4.21
N GLY A 245 11.94 10.01 3.99
CA GLY A 245 11.41 10.56 2.74
C GLY A 245 12.17 10.11 1.49
N ARG A 246 13.52 10.00 1.56
CA ARG A 246 14.32 9.48 0.45
C ARG A 246 14.04 7.99 0.21
N ALA A 247 13.92 7.20 1.25
CA ALA A 247 13.60 5.78 1.12
C ALA A 247 12.22 5.59 0.47
N THR A 248 11.20 6.33 0.92
CA THR A 248 9.85 6.29 0.36
C THR A 248 9.84 6.56 -1.15
N VAL A 249 10.45 7.67 -1.58
CA VAL A 249 10.51 8.03 -3.01
C VAL A 249 11.34 7.02 -3.80
N SER A 250 12.52 6.60 -3.28
CA SER A 250 13.39 5.66 -4.00
C SER A 250 12.75 4.29 -4.17
N THR A 251 12.07 3.78 -3.14
CA THR A 251 11.36 2.50 -3.22
C THR A 251 10.23 2.57 -4.24
N LEU A 252 9.45 3.65 -4.21
CA LEU A 252 8.34 3.82 -5.14
C LEU A 252 8.81 3.89 -6.60
N VAL A 253 9.87 4.63 -6.89
CA VAL A 253 10.45 4.69 -8.25
C VAL A 253 10.99 3.33 -8.68
N LEU A 254 11.70 2.63 -7.78
CA LEU A 254 12.25 1.31 -8.06
C LEU A 254 11.13 0.30 -8.39
N ILE A 255 10.08 0.26 -7.57
CA ILE A 255 8.91 -0.59 -7.82
C ILE A 255 8.21 -0.21 -9.13
N GLY A 256 8.03 1.07 -9.41
CA GLY A 256 7.44 1.52 -10.66
C GLY A 256 8.21 1.04 -11.90
N VAL A 257 9.54 1.11 -11.85
CA VAL A 257 10.39 0.57 -12.93
C VAL A 257 10.22 -0.95 -13.07
N ILE A 258 10.18 -1.68 -11.95
CA ILE A 258 9.96 -3.13 -11.94
C ILE A 258 8.58 -3.47 -12.53
N PHE A 259 7.53 -2.77 -12.12
CA PHE A 259 6.18 -3.00 -12.63
C PHE A 259 6.06 -2.74 -14.13
N MET A 260 6.62 -1.62 -14.60
CA MET A 260 6.62 -1.31 -16.03
C MET A 260 7.40 -2.34 -16.85
N ALA A 261 8.59 -2.74 -16.40
CA ALA A 261 9.43 -3.68 -17.11
C ALA A 261 8.78 -5.07 -17.21
N GLN A 262 8.26 -5.61 -16.11
CA GLN A 262 7.63 -6.94 -16.09
C GLN A 262 6.32 -6.98 -16.89
N THR A 263 5.48 -5.93 -16.79
CA THR A 263 4.22 -5.87 -17.52
C THR A 263 4.43 -5.62 -19.00
N TYR A 264 5.46 -4.87 -19.36
CA TYR A 264 5.84 -4.69 -20.76
C TYR A 264 6.32 -6.00 -21.40
N LEU A 265 7.18 -6.75 -20.71
CA LEU A 265 7.63 -8.05 -21.17
C LEU A 265 6.50 -9.07 -21.27
N ALA A 266 5.57 -9.07 -20.30
CA ALA A 266 4.39 -9.91 -20.34
C ALA A 266 3.49 -9.58 -21.55
N ALA A 267 3.24 -8.30 -21.83
CA ALA A 267 2.44 -7.87 -22.97
C ALA A 267 3.12 -8.12 -24.31
N LEU A 268 4.45 -8.12 -24.38
CA LEU A 268 5.19 -8.53 -25.59
C LEU A 268 5.14 -10.05 -25.77
N ALA A 269 5.20 -10.84 -24.69
CA ALA A 269 5.14 -12.30 -24.77
C ALA A 269 3.75 -12.75 -25.22
N HIS A 270 2.68 -12.10 -24.76
CA HIS A 270 1.29 -12.42 -25.14
C HIS A 270 0.55 -11.15 -25.59
N PRO A 271 0.59 -10.79 -26.90
CA PRO A 271 -0.01 -9.56 -27.42
C PRO A 271 -1.55 -9.61 -27.51
N ASP A 272 -2.15 -10.81 -27.56
CA ASP A 272 -3.60 -10.98 -27.64
C ASP A 272 -4.26 -11.05 -26.26
N TYR A 273 -4.57 -9.88 -25.71
CA TYR A 273 -5.20 -9.75 -24.39
C TYR A 273 -6.62 -10.34 -24.32
N THR A 274 -7.30 -10.56 -25.46
CA THR A 274 -8.71 -11.00 -25.48
C THR A 274 -8.90 -12.44 -25.02
N ASN A 275 -7.86 -13.26 -25.14
CA ASN A 275 -7.85 -14.68 -24.75
C ASN A 275 -7.32 -14.92 -23.33
N LEU A 276 -6.92 -13.87 -22.61
CA LEU A 276 -6.41 -13.99 -21.25
C LEU A 276 -7.54 -14.16 -20.23
N ASP A 277 -7.39 -15.11 -19.32
CA ASP A 277 -8.23 -15.18 -18.12
C ASP A 277 -7.90 -13.98 -17.20
N PRO A 278 -8.87 -13.13 -16.82
CA PRO A 278 -8.60 -11.97 -15.97
C PRO A 278 -7.86 -12.28 -14.68
N ASP A 279 -8.10 -13.44 -14.09
CA ASP A 279 -7.59 -13.84 -12.79
C ASP A 279 -6.25 -14.60 -12.87
N MET A 280 -5.98 -15.28 -14.00
CA MET A 280 -4.81 -16.15 -14.18
C MET A 280 -3.84 -15.66 -15.26
N ALA A 281 -4.15 -14.58 -15.95
CA ALA A 281 -3.44 -14.06 -17.12
C ALA A 281 -1.92 -14.09 -17.01
N TYR A 282 -1.37 -13.57 -15.92
CA TYR A 282 0.08 -13.49 -15.76
C TYR A 282 0.73 -14.86 -15.60
N PHE A 283 0.06 -15.81 -14.96
CA PHE A 283 0.56 -17.18 -14.81
C PHE A 283 0.50 -17.94 -16.13
N ASP A 284 -0.56 -17.72 -16.94
CA ASP A 284 -0.68 -18.33 -18.26
C ASP A 284 0.41 -17.81 -19.20
N ILE A 285 0.72 -16.52 -19.16
CA ILE A 285 1.88 -15.95 -19.86
C ILE A 285 3.19 -16.58 -19.36
N ALA A 286 3.34 -16.78 -18.06
CA ALA A 286 4.53 -17.44 -17.50
C ALA A 286 4.65 -18.91 -17.98
N ARG A 287 3.51 -19.61 -18.14
CA ARG A 287 3.47 -20.96 -18.75
C ARG A 287 3.94 -20.93 -20.20
N GLU A 288 3.46 -19.98 -20.99
CA GLU A 288 3.85 -19.83 -22.40
C GLU A 288 5.35 -19.57 -22.55
N VAL A 289 5.92 -18.72 -21.70
CA VAL A 289 7.32 -18.30 -21.72
C VAL A 289 8.28 -19.35 -21.18
N GLY A 290 7.93 -20.05 -20.12
CA GLY A 290 8.84 -20.94 -19.38
C GLY A 290 8.29 -22.34 -19.07
N GLY A 291 7.14 -22.70 -19.65
CA GLY A 291 6.51 -24.01 -19.49
C GLY A 291 5.85 -24.23 -18.13
N GLU A 292 5.39 -25.46 -17.92
CA GLU A 292 4.65 -25.86 -16.71
C GLU A 292 5.46 -25.65 -15.41
N PHE A 293 6.78 -25.82 -15.46
CA PHE A 293 7.61 -25.59 -14.29
C PHE A 293 7.54 -24.15 -13.82
N LEU A 294 7.65 -23.19 -14.74
CA LEU A 294 7.58 -21.76 -14.39
C LEU A 294 6.18 -21.37 -13.90
N TYR A 295 5.14 -21.92 -14.51
CA TYR A 295 3.76 -21.74 -14.09
C TYR A 295 3.55 -22.11 -12.62
N TYR A 296 3.83 -23.35 -12.26
CA TYR A 296 3.64 -23.84 -10.88
C TYR A 296 4.56 -23.14 -9.89
N ALA A 297 5.83 -22.94 -10.24
CA ALA A 297 6.77 -22.23 -9.38
C ALA A 297 6.33 -20.81 -9.09
N PHE A 298 5.83 -20.11 -10.12
CA PHE A 298 5.37 -18.73 -10.00
C PHE A 298 4.11 -18.62 -9.13
N ILE A 299 3.12 -19.50 -9.33
CA ILE A 299 1.91 -19.55 -8.50
C ILE A 299 2.29 -19.83 -7.05
N LEU A 300 3.10 -20.85 -6.77
CA LEU A 300 3.46 -21.22 -5.39
C LEU A 300 4.20 -20.09 -4.67
N ILE A 301 5.13 -19.42 -5.34
CA ILE A 301 5.83 -18.26 -4.77
C ILE A 301 4.86 -17.09 -4.57
N ALA A 302 4.00 -16.79 -5.54
CA ALA A 302 3.01 -15.73 -5.43
C ALA A 302 2.02 -15.98 -4.29
N VAL A 303 1.50 -17.21 -4.18
CA VAL A 303 0.59 -17.63 -3.10
C VAL A 303 1.26 -17.44 -1.72
N ALA A 304 2.49 -17.85 -1.59
CA ALA A 304 3.23 -17.72 -0.32
C ALA A 304 3.59 -16.26 -0.01
N ALA A 305 4.02 -15.50 -1.00
CA ALA A 305 4.39 -14.09 -0.85
C ALA A 305 3.19 -13.21 -0.53
N VAL A 306 2.11 -13.35 -1.30
CA VAL A 306 0.88 -12.56 -1.15
C VAL A 306 0.07 -13.02 0.06
N GLY A 307 -0.24 -14.32 0.16
CA GLY A 307 -1.15 -14.86 1.18
C GLY A 307 -0.54 -15.02 2.56
N ILE A 308 0.80 -15.13 2.66
CA ILE A 308 1.49 -15.25 3.94
C ILE A 308 2.30 -13.99 4.22
N ALA A 309 3.37 -13.74 3.44
CA ALA A 309 4.34 -12.71 3.82
C ALA A 309 3.72 -11.31 3.86
N ASN A 310 3.05 -10.89 2.78
CA ASN A 310 2.46 -9.56 2.68
C ASN A 310 1.22 -9.43 3.59
N ALA A 311 0.31 -10.41 3.54
CA ALA A 311 -0.88 -10.42 4.40
C ALA A 311 -0.53 -10.37 5.89
N LEU A 312 0.54 -11.07 6.30
CA LEU A 312 1.06 -11.08 7.66
C LEU A 312 1.61 -9.70 8.08
N ALA A 313 2.34 -9.03 7.18
CA ALA A 313 2.87 -7.69 7.43
C ALA A 313 1.74 -6.67 7.61
N ILE A 314 0.75 -6.68 6.72
CA ILE A 314 -0.38 -5.76 6.76
C ILE A 314 -1.31 -6.06 7.94
N GLN A 315 -1.57 -7.33 8.23
CA GLN A 315 -2.35 -7.72 9.41
C GLN A 315 -1.70 -7.24 10.72
N SER A 316 -0.38 -7.30 10.79
CA SER A 316 0.37 -6.74 11.92
C SER A 316 0.20 -5.22 12.03
N ALA A 317 0.27 -4.50 10.90
CA ALA A 317 0.12 -3.06 10.86
C ALA A 317 -1.29 -2.61 11.29
N ILE A 318 -2.34 -3.20 10.73
CA ILE A 318 -3.73 -2.84 11.09
C ILE A 318 -4.06 -3.20 12.54
N SER A 319 -3.54 -4.32 13.05
CA SER A 319 -3.74 -4.69 14.45
C SER A 319 -3.19 -3.65 15.42
N ARG A 320 -2.06 -3.03 15.09
CA ARG A 320 -1.46 -1.93 15.86
C ARG A 320 -2.24 -0.63 15.73
N ILE A 321 -2.76 -0.33 14.53
CA ILE A 321 -3.60 0.85 14.31
C ILE A 321 -4.88 0.73 15.16
N ILE A 322 -5.57 -0.42 15.09
CA ILE A 322 -6.78 -0.67 15.88
C ILE A 322 -6.47 -0.61 17.38
N TYR A 323 -5.36 -1.20 17.81
CA TYR A 323 -4.90 -1.09 19.21
C TYR A 323 -4.70 0.37 19.62
N SER A 324 -3.97 1.14 18.84
CA SER A 324 -3.70 2.56 19.13
C SER A 324 -4.98 3.37 19.21
N MET A 325 -5.86 3.25 18.20
CA MET A 325 -7.17 3.92 18.21
C MET A 325 -8.05 3.48 19.40
N SER A 326 -7.95 2.22 19.82
CA SER A 326 -8.71 1.71 20.97
C SER A 326 -8.12 2.21 22.29
N ARG A 327 -6.82 2.26 22.45
CA ARG A 327 -6.14 2.87 23.61
C ARG A 327 -6.61 4.31 23.79
N ASP A 328 -6.73 5.03 22.71
CA ASP A 328 -7.19 6.42 22.67
C ASP A 328 -8.73 6.55 22.77
N LYS A 329 -9.45 5.46 23.03
CA LYS A 329 -10.92 5.38 23.19
C LYS A 329 -11.71 5.89 21.98
N LEU A 330 -11.12 5.82 20.79
CA LEU A 330 -11.74 6.25 19.53
C LEU A 330 -12.71 5.22 18.96
N LEU A 331 -12.47 3.91 19.20
CA LEU A 331 -13.27 2.83 18.66
C LEU A 331 -14.30 2.29 19.67
N PRO A 332 -15.39 1.68 19.16
CA PRO A 332 -16.22 0.79 19.99
C PRO A 332 -15.35 -0.35 20.53
N MET A 333 -15.74 -0.95 21.66
CA MET A 333 -15.01 -2.05 22.30
C MET A 333 -13.55 -1.72 22.67
N SER A 334 -13.22 -0.46 22.88
CA SER A 334 -11.85 0.00 23.20
C SER A 334 -11.24 -0.73 24.40
N SER A 335 -12.03 -1.08 25.43
CA SER A 335 -11.58 -1.83 26.60
C SER A 335 -11.12 -3.27 26.28
N PHE A 336 -11.63 -3.85 25.19
CA PHE A 336 -11.24 -5.18 24.71
C PHE A 336 -10.08 -5.10 23.70
N LEU A 337 -10.22 -4.26 22.67
CA LEU A 337 -9.25 -4.13 21.57
C LEU A 337 -7.94 -3.44 22.00
N GLY A 338 -8.00 -2.57 23.00
CA GLY A 338 -6.84 -1.84 23.55
C GLY A 338 -5.98 -2.64 24.53
N LYS A 339 -6.17 -3.97 24.66
CA LYS A 339 -5.38 -4.80 25.58
C LYS A 339 -4.15 -5.39 24.91
N ILE A 340 -3.02 -5.35 25.63
CA ILE A 340 -1.78 -6.02 25.25
C ILE A 340 -1.70 -7.38 25.97
N HIS A 341 -1.29 -8.42 25.24
CA HIS A 341 -1.11 -9.74 25.81
C HIS A 341 0.09 -9.77 26.79
N PRO A 342 -0.07 -10.29 28.03
CA PRO A 342 0.96 -10.21 29.06
C PRO A 342 2.29 -10.88 28.66
N LYS A 343 2.22 -12.04 28.00
CA LYS A 343 3.38 -12.84 27.59
C LYS A 343 4.00 -12.38 26.28
N TYR A 344 3.18 -12.16 25.23
CA TYR A 344 3.69 -11.86 23.87
C TYR A 344 3.95 -10.38 23.64
N LYS A 345 3.43 -9.50 24.50
CA LYS A 345 3.52 -8.03 24.38
C LYS A 345 3.00 -7.49 23.04
N THR A 346 1.99 -8.18 22.49
CA THR A 346 1.33 -7.84 21.22
C THR A 346 -0.13 -7.44 21.44
N PRO A 347 -0.76 -6.72 20.52
CA PRO A 347 -2.18 -6.37 20.58
C PRO A 347 -3.06 -7.57 20.18
N PHE A 348 -3.00 -8.64 20.96
CA PHE A 348 -3.59 -9.96 20.67
C PHE A 348 -5.07 -9.88 20.28
N ASN A 349 -5.88 -9.16 21.06
CA ASN A 349 -7.32 -9.06 20.81
C ASN A 349 -7.63 -8.33 19.49
N ALA A 350 -6.87 -7.27 19.18
CA ALA A 350 -6.99 -6.57 17.90
C ALA A 350 -6.56 -7.48 16.73
N THR A 351 -5.53 -8.27 16.91
CA THR A 351 -5.07 -9.23 15.89
C THR A 351 -6.12 -10.31 15.59
N ILE A 352 -6.72 -10.88 16.63
CA ILE A 352 -7.83 -11.84 16.45
C ILE A 352 -9.03 -11.18 15.76
N PHE A 353 -9.40 -9.98 16.19
CA PHE A 353 -10.49 -9.22 15.56
C PHE A 353 -10.24 -9.01 14.06
N VAL A 354 -9.03 -8.60 13.67
CA VAL A 354 -8.65 -8.43 12.27
C VAL A 354 -8.74 -9.75 11.52
N GLY A 355 -8.20 -10.85 12.06
CA GLY A 355 -8.26 -12.17 11.42
C GLY A 355 -9.70 -12.63 11.17
N VAL A 356 -10.57 -12.49 12.16
CA VAL A 356 -11.99 -12.84 12.03
C VAL A 356 -12.70 -11.93 11.03
N ALA A 357 -12.49 -10.62 11.11
CA ALA A 357 -13.08 -9.66 10.17
C ALA A 357 -12.64 -9.95 8.73
N SER A 358 -11.34 -10.18 8.52
CA SER A 358 -10.80 -10.52 7.20
C SER A 358 -11.39 -11.81 6.62
N PHE A 359 -11.66 -12.82 7.47
CA PHE A 359 -12.31 -14.04 7.00
C PHE A 359 -13.72 -13.76 6.46
N PHE A 360 -14.54 -13.03 7.20
CA PHE A 360 -15.89 -12.68 6.75
C PHE A 360 -15.86 -11.77 5.52
N ILE A 361 -14.97 -10.81 5.45
CA ILE A 361 -14.79 -9.95 4.29
C ILE A 361 -14.46 -10.79 3.05
N ALA A 362 -13.45 -11.67 3.13
CA ALA A 362 -13.05 -12.53 2.02
C ALA A 362 -14.13 -13.52 1.56
N MET A 363 -15.05 -13.92 2.47
CA MET A 363 -16.12 -14.86 2.14
C MET A 363 -17.36 -14.22 1.54
N PHE A 364 -17.67 -12.99 1.92
CA PHE A 364 -18.96 -12.38 1.58
C PHE A 364 -18.85 -11.18 0.63
N MET A 365 -17.63 -10.67 0.39
CA MET A 365 -17.44 -9.53 -0.52
C MET A 365 -16.72 -9.97 -1.80
N PRO A 366 -17.19 -9.52 -2.98
CA PRO A 366 -16.47 -9.72 -4.24
C PRO A 366 -15.08 -9.07 -4.19
N ILE A 367 -14.10 -9.73 -4.82
CA ILE A 367 -12.69 -9.25 -4.84
C ILE A 367 -12.61 -7.83 -5.40
N GLU A 368 -13.34 -7.54 -6.48
CA GLU A 368 -13.37 -6.22 -7.13
C GLU A 368 -13.86 -5.13 -6.16
N THR A 369 -14.88 -5.44 -5.36
CA THR A 369 -15.39 -4.50 -4.35
C THR A 369 -14.35 -4.23 -3.26
N ILE A 370 -13.61 -5.26 -2.83
CA ILE A 370 -12.54 -5.10 -1.85
C ILE A 370 -11.42 -4.23 -2.42
N ILE A 371 -10.98 -4.49 -3.67
CA ILE A 371 -9.95 -3.68 -4.37
C ILE A 371 -10.37 -2.21 -4.41
N GLN A 372 -11.60 -1.94 -4.82
CA GLN A 372 -12.10 -0.59 -4.96
C GLN A 372 -12.17 0.15 -3.61
N LEU A 373 -12.59 -0.52 -2.53
CA LEU A 373 -12.62 0.08 -1.19
C LEU A 373 -11.23 0.36 -0.62
N VAL A 374 -10.28 -0.55 -0.82
CA VAL A 374 -8.86 -0.38 -0.49
C VAL A 374 -8.35 0.89 -1.17
N ASN A 375 -8.50 0.97 -2.49
CA ASN A 375 -8.01 2.09 -3.28
C ASN A 375 -8.73 3.41 -2.96
N PHE A 376 -10.05 3.39 -2.73
CA PHE A 376 -10.80 4.58 -2.35
C PHE A 376 -10.27 5.19 -1.04
N GLY A 377 -10.08 4.36 -0.02
CA GLY A 377 -9.56 4.79 1.27
C GLY A 377 -8.17 5.40 1.18
N ALA A 378 -7.25 4.72 0.48
CA ALA A 378 -5.89 5.17 0.28
C ALA A 378 -5.81 6.45 -0.55
N LEU A 379 -6.41 6.49 -1.75
CA LEU A 379 -6.34 7.65 -2.66
C LEU A 379 -6.97 8.90 -2.06
N THR A 380 -8.12 8.76 -1.39
CA THR A 380 -8.75 9.90 -0.72
C THR A 380 -7.85 10.45 0.38
N SER A 381 -7.20 9.57 1.15
CA SER A 381 -6.26 9.97 2.21
C SER A 381 -5.03 10.67 1.63
N PHE A 382 -4.51 10.20 0.51
CA PHE A 382 -3.36 10.80 -0.17
C PHE A 382 -3.68 12.17 -0.79
N MET A 383 -4.90 12.36 -1.32
CA MET A 383 -5.38 13.68 -1.75
C MET A 383 -5.35 14.68 -0.58
N VAL A 384 -5.88 14.29 0.57
CA VAL A 384 -5.88 15.13 1.78
C VAL A 384 -4.46 15.41 2.27
N LEU A 385 -3.54 14.44 2.20
CA LEU A 385 -2.13 14.65 2.53
C LEU A 385 -1.49 15.72 1.63
N ASN A 386 -1.70 15.65 0.32
CA ASN A 386 -1.17 16.64 -0.62
C ASN A 386 -1.68 18.05 -0.28
N LEU A 387 -2.98 18.21 0.01
CA LEU A 387 -3.54 19.47 0.49
C LEU A 387 -2.95 19.93 1.83
N SER A 388 -2.63 18.98 2.71
CA SER A 388 -2.00 19.24 4.01
C SER A 388 -0.60 19.85 3.86
N VAL A 389 0.20 19.38 2.90
CA VAL A 389 1.52 19.95 2.59
C VAL A 389 1.39 21.38 2.10
N PHE A 390 0.47 21.64 1.16
CA PHE A 390 0.20 22.99 0.69
C PHE A 390 -0.23 23.92 1.82
N ALA A 391 -1.23 23.52 2.61
CA ALA A 391 -1.77 24.34 3.68
C ALA A 391 -0.70 24.63 4.76
N TYR A 392 0.07 23.64 5.17
CA TYR A 392 1.05 23.80 6.24
C TYR A 392 2.25 24.63 5.82
N PHE A 393 2.92 24.27 4.72
CA PHE A 393 4.17 24.94 4.35
C PHE A 393 3.95 26.25 3.57
N PHE A 394 3.04 26.24 2.60
CA PHE A 394 2.84 27.41 1.74
C PHE A 394 1.93 28.48 2.37
N VAL A 395 0.84 28.04 3.03
CA VAL A 395 -0.12 28.98 3.63
C VAL A 395 0.33 29.36 5.05
N LYS A 396 0.46 28.37 5.97
CA LYS A 396 0.72 28.61 7.40
C LYS A 396 2.17 29.06 7.67
N LYS A 397 3.17 28.34 7.13
CA LYS A 397 4.61 28.70 7.27
C LYS A 397 5.09 29.75 6.27
N ARG A 398 4.27 30.17 5.33
CA ARG A 398 4.57 31.22 4.33
C ARG A 398 5.87 31.00 3.54
N LYS A 399 6.26 29.75 3.28
CA LYS A 399 7.40 29.42 2.43
C LYS A 399 7.05 29.65 0.95
N ARG A 400 7.12 30.91 0.48
CA ARG A 400 6.62 31.36 -0.82
C ARG A 400 7.72 31.80 -1.78
N ASP A 401 8.99 31.56 -1.45
CA ASP A 401 10.11 31.68 -2.39
C ASP A 401 9.96 30.71 -3.58
N MET A 402 10.71 30.87 -4.66
CA MET A 402 10.58 30.03 -5.86
C MET A 402 10.70 28.53 -5.53
N LYS A 403 11.63 28.15 -4.65
CA LYS A 403 11.77 26.76 -4.16
C LYS A 403 10.54 26.33 -3.35
N GLY A 404 10.03 27.21 -2.52
CA GLY A 404 8.82 26.99 -1.73
C GLY A 404 7.58 26.86 -2.60
N PHE A 405 7.43 27.67 -3.63
CA PHE A 405 6.35 27.57 -4.60
C PHE A 405 6.36 26.21 -5.31
N ILE A 406 7.50 25.78 -5.86
CA ILE A 406 7.61 24.46 -6.51
C ILE A 406 7.31 23.32 -5.52
N ASN A 407 7.97 23.32 -4.36
CA ASN A 407 7.92 22.18 -3.43
C ASN A 407 6.66 22.08 -2.61
N TYR A 408 5.99 23.20 -2.31
CA TYR A 408 4.88 23.25 -1.35
C TYR A 408 3.56 23.75 -1.95
N CYS A 409 3.58 24.22 -3.21
CA CYS A 409 2.38 24.57 -3.97
C CYS A 409 2.26 23.68 -5.20
N LEU A 410 3.15 23.81 -6.18
CA LEU A 410 3.04 23.13 -7.48
C LEU A 410 3.02 21.59 -7.34
N LEU A 411 4.03 20.99 -6.69
CA LEU A 411 4.13 19.52 -6.59
C LEU A 411 2.96 18.91 -5.80
N PRO A 412 2.51 19.44 -4.64
CA PRO A 412 1.34 18.90 -3.96
C PRO A 412 0.04 19.04 -4.75
N TRP A 413 -0.15 20.16 -5.48
CA TRP A 413 -1.32 20.32 -6.35
C TRP A 413 -1.30 19.37 -7.54
N LEU A 414 -0.14 19.13 -8.16
CA LEU A 414 0.01 18.10 -9.18
C LEU A 414 -0.35 16.73 -8.62
N GLY A 415 0.16 16.40 -7.43
CA GLY A 415 -0.20 15.15 -6.75
C GLY A 415 -1.70 15.03 -6.48
N PHE A 416 -2.33 16.09 -6.00
CA PHE A 416 -3.78 16.12 -5.78
C PHE A 416 -4.56 15.91 -7.08
N LEU A 417 -4.17 16.59 -8.17
CA LEU A 417 -4.87 16.51 -9.46
C LEU A 417 -4.68 15.16 -10.14
N VAL A 418 -3.47 14.60 -10.13
CA VAL A 418 -3.21 13.29 -10.77
C VAL A 418 -3.88 12.16 -9.98
N ILE A 419 -3.85 12.19 -8.64
CA ILE A 419 -4.64 11.24 -7.84
C ILE A 419 -6.14 11.47 -8.06
N GLY A 420 -6.58 12.72 -8.17
CA GLY A 420 -7.96 13.06 -8.48
C GLY A 420 -8.43 12.53 -9.83
N PHE A 421 -7.54 12.49 -10.84
CA PHE A 421 -7.79 11.85 -12.12
C PHE A 421 -7.99 10.33 -11.97
N VAL A 422 -7.11 9.67 -11.23
CA VAL A 422 -7.24 8.23 -10.95
C VAL A 422 -8.51 7.96 -10.12
N TRP A 423 -8.79 8.79 -9.12
CA TRP A 423 -9.99 8.70 -8.28
C TRP A 423 -11.29 8.90 -9.09
N TRP A 424 -11.27 9.73 -10.11
CA TRP A 424 -12.40 9.89 -11.04
C TRP A 424 -12.69 8.60 -11.85
N GLY A 425 -11.72 7.71 -12.01
CA GLY A 425 -11.89 6.41 -12.66
C GLY A 425 -12.69 5.38 -11.86
N PHE A 426 -13.04 5.64 -10.59
CA PHE A 426 -13.89 4.74 -9.81
C PHE A 426 -15.33 4.71 -10.35
N ASP A 427 -15.97 3.54 -10.21
CA ASP A 427 -17.38 3.40 -10.48
C ASP A 427 -18.26 4.05 -9.40
N TRP A 428 -19.56 4.24 -9.72
CA TRP A 428 -20.50 4.86 -8.79
C TRP A 428 -20.72 4.04 -7.50
N LYS A 429 -20.58 2.71 -7.55
CA LYS A 429 -20.72 1.83 -6.39
C LYS A 429 -19.61 2.05 -5.41
N THR A 430 -18.39 2.19 -5.89
CA THR A 430 -17.20 2.55 -5.09
C THR A 430 -17.41 3.89 -4.39
N PHE A 431 -17.92 4.90 -5.12
CA PHE A 431 -18.25 6.19 -4.52
C PHE A 431 -19.32 6.05 -3.43
N ALA A 432 -20.37 5.31 -3.70
CA ALA A 432 -21.46 5.11 -2.73
C ALA A 432 -20.97 4.44 -1.44
N VAL A 433 -20.23 3.34 -1.55
CA VAL A 433 -19.75 2.58 -0.40
C VAL A 433 -18.63 3.34 0.32
N GLY A 434 -17.65 3.88 -0.41
CA GLY A 434 -16.53 4.65 0.17
C GLY A 434 -17.00 5.92 0.87
N THR A 435 -17.94 6.65 0.26
CA THR A 435 -18.55 7.84 0.90
C THR A 435 -19.37 7.45 2.12
N SER A 436 -20.11 6.34 2.08
CA SER A 436 -20.86 5.83 3.24
C SER A 436 -19.91 5.51 4.40
N TRP A 437 -18.77 4.88 4.11
CA TRP A 437 -17.72 4.63 5.11
C TRP A 437 -17.17 5.93 5.70
N MET A 438 -16.88 6.92 4.86
CA MET A 438 -16.43 8.24 5.30
C MET A 438 -17.46 8.92 6.19
N VAL A 439 -18.75 8.88 5.84
CA VAL A 439 -19.86 9.44 6.64
C VAL A 439 -19.92 8.77 8.01
N VAL A 440 -19.77 7.46 8.10
CA VAL A 440 -19.68 6.74 9.39
C VAL A 440 -18.55 7.30 10.25
N GLY A 441 -17.37 7.52 9.67
CA GLY A 441 -16.23 8.13 10.38
C GLY A 441 -16.53 9.55 10.88
N VAL A 442 -17.17 10.38 10.06
CA VAL A 442 -17.57 11.75 10.44
C VAL A 442 -18.61 11.72 11.56
N ILE A 443 -19.59 10.83 11.51
CA ILE A 443 -20.60 10.66 12.56
C ILE A 443 -19.93 10.22 13.87
N LEU A 444 -19.05 9.23 13.84
CA LEU A 444 -18.30 8.79 15.02
C LEU A 444 -17.48 9.93 15.62
N LEU A 445 -16.82 10.71 14.77
CA LEU A 445 -16.06 11.89 15.20
C LEU A 445 -16.98 12.93 15.86
N ALA A 446 -18.12 13.24 15.24
CA ALA A 446 -19.08 14.20 15.78
C ALA A 446 -19.57 13.80 17.18
N PHE A 447 -19.88 12.51 17.39
CA PHE A 447 -20.24 12.00 18.73
C PHE A 447 -19.08 12.13 19.72
N LYS A 448 -17.86 11.77 19.35
CA LYS A 448 -16.68 11.81 20.22
C LYS A 448 -16.21 13.22 20.57
N THR A 449 -16.48 14.19 19.70
CA THR A 449 -16.06 15.60 19.85
C THR A 449 -17.20 16.54 20.24
N LYS A 450 -18.38 16.00 20.64
CA LYS A 450 -19.56 16.80 20.98
C LYS A 450 -19.94 17.80 19.89
N GLY A 451 -20.09 17.31 18.66
CA GLY A 451 -20.39 18.14 17.51
C GLY A 451 -19.23 19.05 17.08
N PHE A 452 -18.00 18.51 17.04
CA PHE A 452 -16.76 19.21 16.67
C PHE A 452 -16.33 20.36 17.60
N ARG A 453 -16.97 20.48 18.78
CA ARG A 453 -16.65 21.52 19.77
C ARG A 453 -15.43 21.19 20.63
N GLN A 454 -15.01 19.92 20.66
CA GLN A 454 -13.86 19.46 21.42
C GLN A 454 -12.87 18.78 20.48
N LEU A 455 -11.58 18.86 20.82
CA LEU A 455 -10.53 18.12 20.09
C LEU A 455 -10.78 16.61 20.20
N PRO A 456 -10.39 15.84 19.18
CA PRO A 456 -10.34 14.38 19.29
C PRO A 456 -9.59 13.94 20.56
N PRO A 457 -9.98 12.85 21.22
CA PRO A 457 -9.42 12.43 22.51
C PRO A 457 -7.88 12.36 22.56
N THR A 458 -7.25 11.97 21.48
CA THR A 458 -5.77 11.94 21.31
C THR A 458 -5.06 13.26 21.51
N MET A 459 -5.77 14.38 21.41
CA MET A 459 -5.19 15.73 21.51
C MET A 459 -5.60 16.47 22.78
N ARG A 460 -6.40 15.85 23.65
CA ARG A 460 -6.81 16.49 24.91
C ARG A 460 -5.74 16.42 25.98
N ASP A 461 -4.83 15.45 25.83
CA ASP A 461 -3.75 15.16 26.78
C ASP A 461 -2.38 15.69 26.32
N LEU A 462 -2.33 16.45 25.20
CA LEU A 462 -1.19 17.21 24.67
C LEU A 462 -1.38 18.70 24.93
#